data_c66173fd15a77e2294608739aa299c5a
#
_entry.id   c66173fd15a77e2294608739aa299c5a
#
_cell.length_a   1.000
_cell.length_b   1.000
_cell.length_c   1.000
_cell.angle_alpha   90.00
_cell.angle_beta   90.00
_cell.angle_gamma   90.00
#
_symmetry.space_group_name_H-M   'P 1'
#
loop_
_entity.id
_entity.type
_entity.pdbx_description
1 polymer ?
#
loop_
_entity_poly.entity_id
_entity_poly.type
_entity_poly.pdbx_seq_one_letter_code
_entity_poly.pdbx_strand_id
1 'polypeptide(L)'
;MAIALRPAEAKQLTGIELMGHLYRRAGFGATRDQLEAALARGYEATVEELLHPENAPPLEEDVIFRFYPDMKEARQIDPAQSLWVYRMINTRRPLEEKMALFWHHLFATGFAKLNHAKVMTNQIAMFRKYALSDFRTLLVEISRDPAMIFWLDNHTNTKRVHNENYGRELLELFSMGIGNYTEDDVKNCARAFTGWSLKPTIPAAQPYGRFDWEFEFRPDLHDYGEKVFLGERGNFDGTDIIDI
;
A
#
# COMPACT_ATOMS: atom_id res chain seq x y z
N MET A 1 22.11 -20.63 30.34
CA MET A 1 21.07 -20.38 31.36
C MET A 1 20.14 -19.30 30.76
N ALA A 2 19.01 -19.72 30.18
CA ALA A 2 18.05 -18.79 29.52
C ALA A 2 17.21 -18.16 30.65
N ILE A 3 17.26 -16.83 30.75
CA ILE A 3 16.39 -16.07 31.65
C ILE A 3 15.00 -16.10 31.02
N ALA A 4 14.10 -16.94 31.53
CA ALA A 4 12.69 -16.90 31.21
C ALA A 4 12.11 -15.57 31.75
N LEU A 5 11.91 -14.59 30.89
CA LEU A 5 11.13 -13.40 31.21
C LEU A 5 9.71 -13.88 31.52
N ARG A 6 9.29 -13.79 32.81
CA ARG A 6 7.88 -13.96 33.17
C ARG A 6 7.09 -12.89 32.38
N PRO A 7 6.00 -13.27 31.71
CA PRO A 7 5.11 -12.27 31.14
C PRO A 7 4.63 -11.39 32.32
N ALA A 8 4.92 -10.08 32.23
CA ALA A 8 4.34 -9.12 33.15
C ALA A 8 2.81 -9.29 33.06
N GLU A 9 2.13 -9.41 34.22
CA GLU A 9 0.68 -9.42 34.27
C GLU A 9 0.19 -8.20 33.50
N ALA A 10 -0.51 -8.43 32.39
CA ALA A 10 -0.99 -7.38 31.54
C ALA A 10 -2.01 -6.54 32.30
N LYS A 11 -1.66 -5.30 32.66
CA LYS A 11 -2.59 -4.38 33.35
C LYS A 11 -3.85 -4.26 32.48
N GLN A 12 -5.00 -4.64 33.00
CA GLN A 12 -6.26 -4.45 32.29
C GLN A 12 -6.56 -2.96 32.19
N LEU A 13 -6.55 -2.44 30.94
CA LEU A 13 -6.89 -1.06 30.67
C LEU A 13 -8.40 -0.85 30.86
N THR A 14 -8.80 0.28 31.43
CA THR A 14 -10.21 0.64 31.63
C THR A 14 -10.47 2.10 31.29
N GLY A 15 -11.72 2.41 31.01
CA GLY A 15 -12.16 3.78 30.79
C GLY A 15 -11.32 4.50 29.72
N ILE A 16 -10.81 5.67 30.07
CA ILE A 16 -10.07 6.53 29.14
C ILE A 16 -8.72 5.96 28.71
N GLU A 17 -8.10 5.10 29.54
CA GLU A 17 -6.84 4.41 29.17
C GLU A 17 -7.10 3.45 27.99
N LEU A 18 -8.23 2.74 28.02
CA LEU A 18 -8.64 1.81 26.97
C LEU A 18 -8.95 2.56 25.66
N MET A 19 -9.66 3.68 25.74
CA MET A 19 -9.90 4.54 24.57
C MET A 19 -8.59 5.11 24.00
N GLY A 20 -7.70 5.55 24.88
CA GLY A 20 -6.37 6.03 24.46
C GLY A 20 -5.54 4.93 23.77
N HIS A 21 -5.67 3.67 24.22
CA HIS A 21 -5.05 2.53 23.56
C HIS A 21 -5.66 2.31 22.17
N LEU A 22 -6.99 2.29 22.06
CA LEU A 22 -7.69 2.15 20.79
C LEU A 22 -7.25 3.20 19.76
N TYR A 23 -7.27 4.47 20.11
CA TYR A 23 -6.89 5.55 19.19
C TYR A 23 -5.40 5.56 18.81
N ARG A 24 -4.51 5.00 19.64
CA ARG A 24 -3.11 4.79 19.23
C ARG A 24 -2.94 3.63 18.26
N ARG A 25 -3.78 2.58 18.38
CA ARG A 25 -3.75 1.41 17.48
C ARG A 25 -4.45 1.70 16.16
N ALA A 26 -5.61 2.32 16.21
CA ALA A 26 -6.47 2.61 15.05
C ALA A 26 -6.24 4.00 14.45
N GLY A 27 -5.25 4.74 14.92
CA GLY A 27 -4.94 6.09 14.44
C GLY A 27 -3.61 6.59 14.97
N PHE A 28 -3.51 7.90 15.18
CA PHE A 28 -2.29 8.61 15.58
C PHE A 28 -2.43 9.24 16.98
N GLY A 29 -3.40 8.80 17.77
CA GLY A 29 -3.78 9.33 19.06
C GLY A 29 -5.07 10.15 19.00
N ALA A 30 -5.46 10.72 20.12
CA ALA A 30 -6.63 11.57 20.25
C ALA A 30 -6.44 12.60 21.38
N THR A 31 -7.11 13.74 21.29
CA THR A 31 -7.15 14.73 22.36
C THR A 31 -7.97 14.23 23.55
N ARG A 32 -7.82 14.87 24.70
CA ARG A 32 -8.59 14.51 25.90
C ARG A 32 -10.09 14.54 25.64
N ASP A 33 -10.58 15.59 24.99
CA ASP A 33 -12.02 15.76 24.66
C ASP A 33 -12.52 14.66 23.72
N GLN A 34 -11.72 14.25 22.74
CA GLN A 34 -12.05 13.14 21.85
C GLN A 34 -12.12 11.81 22.60
N LEU A 35 -11.22 11.56 23.54
CA LEU A 35 -11.23 10.34 24.36
C LEU A 35 -12.45 10.31 25.28
N GLU A 36 -12.84 11.44 25.88
CA GLU A 36 -14.02 11.54 26.74
C GLU A 36 -15.31 11.35 25.92
N ALA A 37 -15.41 11.93 24.74
CA ALA A 37 -16.53 11.72 23.83
C ALA A 37 -16.64 10.26 23.36
N ALA A 38 -15.51 9.61 23.05
CA ALA A 38 -15.46 8.19 22.71
C ALA A 38 -15.88 7.30 23.88
N LEU A 39 -15.41 7.62 25.09
CA LEU A 39 -15.81 6.90 26.31
C LEU A 39 -17.33 6.99 26.55
N ALA A 40 -17.92 8.18 26.32
CA ALA A 40 -19.36 8.38 26.46
C ALA A 40 -20.18 7.58 25.43
N ARG A 41 -19.64 7.36 24.21
CA ARG A 41 -20.26 6.50 23.18
C ARG A 41 -20.14 5.00 23.49
N GLY A 42 -19.08 4.61 24.15
CA GLY A 42 -18.72 3.21 24.41
C GLY A 42 -17.69 2.66 23.43
N TYR A 43 -17.03 1.56 23.86
CA TYR A 43 -15.91 0.97 23.13
C TYR A 43 -16.33 0.40 21.78
N GLU A 44 -17.35 -0.46 21.76
CA GLU A 44 -17.85 -1.13 20.56
C GLU A 44 -18.35 -0.12 19.53
N ALA A 45 -19.12 0.87 19.95
CA ALA A 45 -19.62 1.93 19.06
C ALA A 45 -18.48 2.77 18.48
N THR A 46 -17.40 2.98 19.23
CA THR A 46 -16.20 3.67 18.74
C THR A 46 -15.42 2.81 17.75
N VAL A 47 -15.33 1.50 17.96
CA VAL A 47 -14.71 0.56 17.01
C VAL A 47 -15.50 0.56 15.68
N GLU A 48 -16.83 0.45 15.74
CA GLU A 48 -17.68 0.50 14.54
C GLU A 48 -17.53 1.82 13.76
N GLU A 49 -17.46 2.95 14.46
CA GLU A 49 -17.21 4.26 13.82
C GLU A 49 -15.86 4.29 13.08
N LEU A 50 -14.82 3.69 13.67
CA LEU A 50 -13.49 3.62 13.05
C LEU A 50 -13.45 2.68 11.85
N LEU A 51 -14.21 1.58 11.87
CA LEU A 51 -14.29 0.59 10.79
C LEU A 51 -15.10 1.09 9.60
N HIS A 52 -15.91 2.14 9.77
CA HIS A 52 -16.75 2.74 8.74
C HIS A 52 -16.33 4.18 8.42
N PRO A 53 -15.10 4.40 7.90
CA PRO A 53 -14.58 5.73 7.62
C PRO A 53 -15.44 6.50 6.60
N GLU A 54 -16.22 5.83 5.75
CA GLU A 54 -17.13 6.43 4.79
C GLU A 54 -18.22 7.29 5.47
N ASN A 55 -18.57 7.00 6.72
CA ASN A 55 -19.55 7.77 7.50
C ASN A 55 -18.99 9.09 8.05
N ALA A 56 -17.65 9.23 8.09
CA ALA A 56 -17.00 10.47 8.50
C ALA A 56 -16.69 11.36 7.28
N PRO A 57 -16.79 12.69 7.42
CA PRO A 57 -16.48 13.59 6.31
C PRO A 57 -14.98 13.46 5.92
N PRO A 58 -14.66 13.58 4.62
CA PRO A 58 -13.28 13.63 4.17
C PRO A 58 -12.58 14.87 4.72
N LEU A 59 -11.26 14.84 4.74
CA LEU A 59 -10.46 16.00 5.07
C LEU A 59 -10.60 17.07 3.98
N GLU A 60 -10.96 18.29 4.39
CA GLU A 60 -10.99 19.45 3.50
C GLU A 60 -9.57 19.98 3.30
N GLU A 61 -9.03 19.80 2.10
CA GLU A 61 -7.65 20.18 1.77
C GLU A 61 -7.57 21.52 1.02
N ASP A 62 -8.68 22.13 0.68
CA ASP A 62 -8.71 23.38 -0.10
C ASP A 62 -7.94 24.52 0.57
N VAL A 63 -8.01 24.59 1.89
CA VAL A 63 -7.30 25.63 2.66
C VAL A 63 -5.80 25.43 2.56
N ILE A 64 -5.31 24.20 2.80
CA ILE A 64 -3.87 23.92 2.76
C ILE A 64 -3.31 24.13 1.35
N PHE A 65 -4.05 23.75 0.31
CA PHE A 65 -3.63 23.92 -1.08
C PHE A 65 -3.59 25.38 -1.55
N ARG A 66 -4.40 26.28 -0.94
CA ARG A 66 -4.31 27.72 -1.22
C ARG A 66 -3.01 28.32 -0.71
N PHE A 67 -2.52 27.87 0.45
CA PHE A 67 -1.28 28.36 1.03
C PHE A 67 -0.04 27.61 0.52
N TYR A 68 -0.19 26.32 0.17
CA TYR A 68 0.90 25.44 -0.24
C TYR A 68 0.52 24.65 -1.51
N PRO A 69 0.46 25.30 -2.68
CA PRO A 69 0.05 24.66 -3.94
C PRO A 69 0.98 23.51 -4.35
N ASP A 70 2.24 23.53 -3.97
CA ASP A 70 3.19 22.46 -4.24
C ASP A 70 2.82 21.13 -3.57
N MET A 71 2.08 21.16 -2.47
CA MET A 71 1.55 19.96 -1.83
C MET A 71 0.53 19.25 -2.73
N LYS A 72 -0.29 19.99 -3.49
CA LYS A 72 -1.26 19.43 -4.44
C LYS A 72 -0.57 18.80 -5.65
N GLU A 73 0.42 19.50 -6.18
CA GLU A 73 1.13 19.09 -7.40
C GLU A 73 2.09 17.92 -7.14
N ALA A 74 2.55 17.75 -5.90
CA ALA A 74 3.51 16.72 -5.49
C ALA A 74 4.75 16.64 -6.42
N ARG A 75 5.29 17.79 -6.82
CA ARG A 75 6.48 17.85 -7.69
C ARG A 75 7.76 17.45 -6.97
N GLN A 76 7.79 17.70 -5.67
CA GLN A 76 8.91 17.42 -4.78
C GLN A 76 8.45 16.52 -3.64
N ILE A 77 9.40 15.79 -3.05
CA ILE A 77 9.07 14.83 -1.99
C ILE A 77 8.70 15.51 -0.67
N ASP A 78 9.34 16.62 -0.30
CA ASP A 78 9.11 17.29 0.99
C ASP A 78 7.69 17.84 1.11
N PRO A 79 7.11 18.58 0.12
CA PRO A 79 5.70 18.93 0.14
C PRO A 79 4.75 17.72 0.20
N ALA A 80 5.08 16.64 -0.50
CA ALA A 80 4.28 15.42 -0.50
C ALA A 80 4.27 14.74 0.89
N GLN A 81 5.42 14.65 1.54
CA GLN A 81 5.54 14.14 2.91
C GLN A 81 4.79 15.04 3.91
N SER A 82 4.95 16.37 3.77
CA SER A 82 4.27 17.35 4.63
C SER A 82 2.75 17.23 4.52
N LEU A 83 2.22 17.04 3.30
CA LEU A 83 0.79 16.80 3.09
C LEU A 83 0.33 15.52 3.79
N TRP A 84 1.11 14.45 3.71
CA TRP A 84 0.71 13.20 4.36
C TRP A 84 0.71 13.31 5.87
N VAL A 85 1.70 13.98 6.47
CA VAL A 85 1.73 14.29 7.91
C VAL A 85 0.53 15.18 8.29
N TYR A 86 0.21 16.19 7.48
CA TYR A 86 -0.98 17.02 7.68
C TYR A 86 -2.27 16.18 7.71
N ARG A 87 -2.42 15.23 6.80
CA ARG A 87 -3.54 14.28 6.78
C ARG A 87 -3.60 13.44 8.05
N MET A 88 -2.49 12.83 8.46
CA MET A 88 -2.42 12.02 9.68
C MET A 88 -2.86 12.78 10.94
N ILE A 89 -2.58 14.09 11.01
CA ILE A 89 -2.92 14.94 12.15
C ILE A 89 -4.39 15.36 12.12
N ASN A 90 -4.94 15.68 10.94
CA ASN A 90 -6.21 16.37 10.79
C ASN A 90 -7.36 15.49 10.29
N THR A 91 -7.10 14.25 9.91
CA THR A 91 -8.13 13.36 9.37
C THR A 91 -9.21 13.04 10.41
N ARG A 92 -10.46 12.95 9.95
CA ARG A 92 -11.57 12.38 10.72
C ARG A 92 -11.77 10.89 10.45
N ARG A 93 -10.88 10.29 9.62
CA ARG A 93 -10.83 8.88 9.24
C ARG A 93 -9.51 8.25 9.66
N PRO A 94 -9.19 8.22 10.97
CA PRO A 94 -7.85 7.91 11.43
C PRO A 94 -7.41 6.46 11.11
N LEU A 95 -8.33 5.50 11.11
CA LEU A 95 -8.00 4.11 10.78
C LEU A 95 -7.64 3.94 9.30
N GLU A 96 -8.33 4.63 8.41
CA GLU A 96 -8.03 4.65 6.98
C GLU A 96 -6.58 5.12 6.73
N GLU A 97 -6.18 6.23 7.35
CA GLU A 97 -4.83 6.78 7.22
C GLU A 97 -3.77 5.91 7.92
N LYS A 98 -4.13 5.29 9.06
CA LYS A 98 -3.28 4.35 9.78
C LYS A 98 -3.00 3.10 8.97
N MET A 99 -4.01 2.56 8.31
CA MET A 99 -3.86 1.40 7.45
C MET A 99 -3.10 1.73 6.17
N ALA A 100 -3.28 2.94 5.60
CA ALA A 100 -2.44 3.39 4.48
C ALA A 100 -0.95 3.40 4.86
N LEU A 101 -0.61 3.88 6.07
CA LEU A 101 0.76 3.83 6.59
C LEU A 101 1.24 2.39 6.81
N PHE A 102 0.38 1.51 7.34
CA PHE A 102 0.70 0.09 7.54
C PHE A 102 1.01 -0.60 6.20
N TRP A 103 0.16 -0.40 5.18
CA TRP A 103 0.37 -1.00 3.86
C TRP A 103 1.60 -0.44 3.16
N HIS A 104 1.87 0.86 3.29
CA HIS A 104 3.10 1.45 2.78
C HIS A 104 4.36 0.89 3.46
N HIS A 105 4.29 0.50 4.73
CA HIS A 105 5.37 -0.18 5.43
C HIS A 105 5.59 -1.61 4.90
N LEU A 106 4.52 -2.34 4.64
CA LEU A 106 4.57 -3.72 4.15
C LEU A 106 5.02 -3.77 2.68
N PHE A 107 4.40 -2.95 1.82
CA PHE A 107 4.68 -2.86 0.38
C PHE A 107 5.63 -1.69 0.10
N ALA A 108 6.75 -1.66 0.80
CA ALA A 108 7.66 -0.53 0.81
C ALA A 108 8.23 -0.22 -0.56
N THR A 109 8.09 1.03 -0.99
CA THR A 109 8.79 1.63 -2.11
C THR A 109 9.55 2.87 -1.63
N GLY A 110 10.56 3.30 -2.39
CA GLY A 110 11.40 4.40 -1.92
C GLY A 110 11.64 5.48 -2.97
N PHE A 111 11.53 6.73 -2.57
CA PHE A 111 11.80 7.89 -3.42
C PHE A 111 13.22 7.86 -4.00
N ALA A 112 14.19 7.32 -3.28
CA ALA A 112 15.59 7.25 -3.73
C ALA A 112 15.78 6.51 -5.08
N LYS A 113 14.94 5.50 -5.38
CA LYS A 113 14.95 4.82 -6.69
C LYS A 113 13.94 5.43 -7.65
N LEU A 114 12.71 5.73 -7.20
CA LEU A 114 11.66 6.24 -8.08
C LEU A 114 11.94 7.65 -8.58
N ASN A 115 12.46 8.51 -7.72
CA ASN A 115 12.71 9.94 -7.97
C ASN A 115 11.46 10.68 -8.53
N HIS A 116 10.28 10.26 -8.10
CA HIS A 116 9.00 10.76 -8.61
C HIS A 116 7.96 10.87 -7.47
N ALA A 117 7.84 12.08 -6.90
CA ALA A 117 6.99 12.30 -5.73
C ALA A 117 5.50 12.06 -6.01
N LYS A 118 5.03 12.43 -7.22
CA LYS A 118 3.62 12.25 -7.61
C LYS A 118 3.23 10.76 -7.65
N VAL A 119 4.08 9.91 -8.19
CA VAL A 119 3.85 8.46 -8.23
C VAL A 119 3.81 7.88 -6.82
N MET A 120 4.69 8.35 -5.92
CA MET A 120 4.66 7.97 -4.50
C MET A 120 3.34 8.40 -3.82
N THR A 121 2.88 9.63 -4.05
CA THR A 121 1.60 10.10 -3.48
C THR A 121 0.40 9.36 -4.04
N ASN A 122 0.43 8.96 -5.31
CA ASN A 122 -0.62 8.15 -5.93
C ASN A 122 -0.67 6.75 -5.28
N GLN A 123 0.49 6.13 -5.01
CA GLN A 123 0.54 4.86 -4.26
C GLN A 123 -0.05 4.99 -2.86
N ILE A 124 0.30 6.05 -2.12
CA ILE A 124 -0.30 6.32 -0.79
C ILE A 124 -1.83 6.51 -0.90
N ALA A 125 -2.29 7.19 -1.95
CA ALA A 125 -3.72 7.36 -2.20
C ALA A 125 -4.42 6.02 -2.52
N MET A 126 -3.76 5.13 -3.26
CA MET A 126 -4.23 3.77 -3.50
C MET A 126 -4.30 2.98 -2.19
N PHE A 127 -3.27 2.99 -1.34
CA PHE A 127 -3.32 2.35 -0.02
C PHE A 127 -4.45 2.88 0.85
N ARG A 128 -4.72 4.19 0.82
CA ARG A 128 -5.84 4.80 1.55
C ARG A 128 -7.18 4.30 1.01
N LYS A 129 -7.35 4.27 -0.31
CA LYS A 129 -8.57 3.80 -0.95
C LYS A 129 -8.90 2.35 -0.60
N TYR A 130 -7.89 1.49 -0.54
CA TYR A 130 -8.02 0.07 -0.26
C TYR A 130 -7.61 -0.31 1.17
N ALA A 131 -7.53 0.66 2.07
CA ALA A 131 -7.02 0.51 3.44
C ALA A 131 -7.68 -0.63 4.22
N LEU A 132 -8.98 -0.79 4.08
CA LEU A 132 -9.83 -1.77 4.77
C LEU A 132 -10.46 -2.78 3.81
N SER A 133 -9.93 -2.92 2.58
CA SER A 133 -10.38 -3.94 1.64
C SER A 133 -9.85 -5.33 1.99
N ASP A 134 -10.30 -6.33 1.27
CA ASP A 134 -9.72 -7.66 1.33
C ASP A 134 -8.30 -7.70 0.75
N PHE A 135 -7.53 -8.69 1.21
CA PHE A 135 -6.09 -8.78 0.89
C PHE A 135 -5.84 -9.08 -0.59
N ARG A 136 -6.71 -9.89 -1.22
CA ARG A 136 -6.64 -10.18 -2.66
C ARG A 136 -6.76 -8.90 -3.50
N THR A 137 -7.77 -8.09 -3.20
CA THR A 137 -7.96 -6.79 -3.88
C THR A 137 -6.71 -5.93 -3.75
N LEU A 138 -6.14 -5.86 -2.54
CA LEU A 138 -4.93 -5.08 -2.30
C LEU A 138 -3.73 -5.62 -3.09
N LEU A 139 -3.53 -6.95 -3.15
CA LEU A 139 -2.45 -7.56 -3.95
C LEU A 139 -2.60 -7.26 -5.44
N VAL A 140 -3.80 -7.31 -5.99
CA VAL A 140 -4.05 -6.96 -7.39
C VAL A 140 -3.72 -5.48 -7.66
N GLU A 141 -4.16 -4.59 -6.78
CA GLU A 141 -3.94 -3.15 -6.93
C GLU A 141 -2.45 -2.77 -6.79
N ILE A 142 -1.74 -3.37 -5.83
CA ILE A 142 -0.28 -3.13 -5.68
C ILE A 142 0.52 -3.72 -6.84
N SER A 143 0.08 -4.83 -7.43
CA SER A 143 0.70 -5.43 -8.62
C SER A 143 0.57 -4.53 -9.86
N ARG A 144 -0.47 -3.71 -9.92
CA ARG A 144 -0.72 -2.71 -10.98
C ARG A 144 -0.18 -1.34 -10.63
N ASP A 145 0.30 -1.14 -9.41
CA ASP A 145 0.77 0.17 -8.98
C ASP A 145 2.07 0.56 -9.69
N PRO A 146 2.12 1.73 -10.35
CA PRO A 146 3.29 2.16 -11.10
C PRO A 146 4.55 2.32 -10.26
N ALA A 147 4.42 2.75 -9.00
CA ALA A 147 5.58 2.84 -8.10
C ALA A 147 6.17 1.46 -7.83
N MET A 148 5.33 0.45 -7.56
CA MET A 148 5.76 -0.92 -7.29
C MET A 148 6.35 -1.57 -8.55
N ILE A 149 5.70 -1.43 -9.71
CA ILE A 149 6.20 -1.95 -10.98
C ILE A 149 7.62 -1.45 -11.28
N PHE A 150 7.86 -0.16 -11.05
CA PHE A 150 9.19 0.42 -11.24
C PHE A 150 10.16 0.02 -10.13
N TRP A 151 9.70 -0.03 -8.88
CA TRP A 151 10.53 -0.38 -7.72
C TRP A 151 11.14 -1.78 -7.83
N LEU A 152 10.36 -2.74 -8.31
CA LEU A 152 10.76 -4.14 -8.48
C LEU A 152 11.13 -4.48 -9.94
N ASP A 153 11.30 -3.47 -10.78
CA ASP A 153 11.74 -3.60 -12.19
C ASP A 153 10.83 -4.47 -13.07
N ASN A 154 9.55 -4.68 -12.67
CA ASN A 154 8.64 -5.51 -13.44
C ASN A 154 8.33 -4.92 -14.84
N HIS A 155 8.52 -3.61 -15.05
CA HIS A 155 8.42 -2.99 -16.37
C HIS A 155 9.42 -3.53 -17.38
N THR A 156 10.50 -4.18 -16.92
CA THR A 156 11.49 -4.86 -17.77
C THR A 156 11.19 -6.35 -17.99
N ASN A 157 10.18 -6.88 -17.29
CA ASN A 157 9.78 -8.28 -17.35
C ASN A 157 8.99 -8.60 -18.62
N THR A 158 9.57 -9.33 -19.55
CA THR A 158 8.98 -9.63 -20.85
C THR A 158 9.10 -11.11 -21.19
N LYS A 159 8.30 -11.60 -22.15
CA LYS A 159 8.37 -12.98 -22.66
C LYS A 159 9.75 -13.39 -23.22
N ARG A 160 10.61 -12.43 -23.52
CA ARG A 160 11.97 -12.69 -24.04
C ARG A 160 13.02 -12.70 -22.95
N VAL A 161 12.82 -11.85 -21.95
CA VAL A 161 13.75 -11.69 -20.81
C VAL A 161 12.88 -11.59 -19.55
N HIS A 162 12.85 -12.68 -18.80
CA HIS A 162 12.09 -12.71 -17.55
C HIS A 162 12.87 -11.98 -16.46
N ASN A 163 12.15 -11.18 -15.67
CA ASN A 163 12.63 -10.59 -14.45
C ASN A 163 11.85 -11.17 -13.27
N GLU A 164 12.52 -11.92 -12.42
CA GLU A 164 11.90 -12.64 -11.31
C GLU A 164 11.64 -11.77 -10.07
N ASN A 165 12.16 -10.54 -10.05
CA ASN A 165 12.21 -9.73 -8.84
C ASN A 165 10.82 -9.54 -8.22
N TYR A 166 9.85 -9.06 -9.01
CA TYR A 166 8.49 -8.88 -8.52
C TYR A 166 7.83 -10.21 -8.09
N GLY A 167 7.98 -11.27 -8.90
CA GLY A 167 7.42 -12.59 -8.57
C GLY A 167 7.98 -13.16 -7.27
N ARG A 168 9.27 -12.99 -7.03
CA ARG A 168 9.93 -13.40 -5.79
C ARG A 168 9.40 -12.64 -4.59
N GLU A 169 9.35 -11.31 -4.67
CA GLU A 169 8.85 -10.48 -3.56
C GLU A 169 7.36 -10.73 -3.27
N LEU A 170 6.56 -10.98 -4.29
CA LEU A 170 5.15 -11.36 -4.13
C LEU A 170 5.01 -12.61 -3.25
N LEU A 171 5.81 -13.64 -3.52
CA LEU A 171 5.75 -14.91 -2.78
C LEU A 171 6.45 -14.81 -1.42
N GLU A 172 7.62 -14.19 -1.37
CA GLU A 172 8.48 -14.16 -0.19
C GLU A 172 8.01 -13.16 0.87
N LEU A 173 7.80 -11.90 0.47
CA LEU A 173 7.52 -10.81 1.41
C LEU A 173 6.04 -10.43 1.48
N PHE A 174 5.30 -10.56 0.37
CA PHE A 174 3.96 -10.00 0.32
C PHE A 174 2.87 -11.02 0.62
N SER A 175 3.11 -12.34 0.47
CA SER A 175 2.05 -13.33 0.67
C SER A 175 2.47 -14.56 1.49
N MET A 176 3.28 -15.45 0.94
CA MET A 176 3.43 -16.82 1.46
C MET A 176 4.54 -16.97 2.51
N GLY A 177 5.63 -16.21 2.36
CA GLY A 177 6.85 -16.39 3.16
C GLY A 177 7.75 -17.52 2.67
N ILE A 178 9.01 -17.45 3.05
CA ILE A 178 10.07 -18.41 2.66
C ILE A 178 9.67 -19.84 3.05
N GLY A 179 9.91 -20.79 2.14
CA GLY A 179 9.70 -22.22 2.36
C GLY A 179 8.31 -22.75 1.95
N ASN A 180 7.41 -21.89 1.50
CA ASN A 180 6.07 -22.27 1.05
C ASN A 180 5.92 -22.32 -0.47
N TYR A 181 7.00 -22.08 -1.22
CA TYR A 181 7.08 -22.10 -2.68
C TYR A 181 8.42 -22.63 -3.13
N THR A 182 8.56 -22.95 -4.40
CA THR A 182 9.80 -23.40 -5.04
C THR A 182 10.38 -22.31 -5.95
N GLU A 183 11.65 -22.47 -6.37
CA GLU A 183 12.25 -21.57 -7.36
C GLU A 183 11.54 -21.66 -8.73
N ASP A 184 10.93 -22.79 -9.06
CA ASP A 184 10.15 -22.92 -10.28
C ASP A 184 8.81 -22.19 -10.17
N ASP A 185 8.22 -22.09 -8.97
CA ASP A 185 7.03 -21.24 -8.73
C ASP A 185 7.41 -19.76 -8.93
N VAL A 186 8.57 -19.30 -8.44
CA VAL A 186 9.05 -17.93 -8.68
C VAL A 186 9.16 -17.63 -10.17
N LYS A 187 9.79 -18.53 -10.94
CA LYS A 187 9.95 -18.38 -12.41
C LYS A 187 8.60 -18.33 -13.12
N ASN A 188 7.67 -19.21 -12.77
CA ASN A 188 6.34 -19.24 -13.39
C ASN A 188 5.49 -18.04 -12.97
N CYS A 189 5.61 -17.59 -11.73
CA CYS A 189 5.06 -16.32 -11.27
C CYS A 189 5.58 -15.14 -12.12
N ALA A 190 6.89 -15.02 -12.27
CA ALA A 190 7.49 -13.97 -13.11
C ALA A 190 6.98 -14.02 -14.56
N ARG A 191 6.85 -15.22 -15.17
CA ARG A 191 6.29 -15.39 -16.51
C ARG A 191 4.84 -14.90 -16.59
N ALA A 192 4.04 -15.12 -15.56
CA ALA A 192 2.65 -14.67 -15.50
C ALA A 192 2.53 -13.14 -15.41
N PHE A 193 3.47 -12.48 -14.75
CA PHE A 193 3.52 -11.01 -14.66
C PHE A 193 4.25 -10.33 -15.84
N THR A 194 4.69 -11.08 -16.85
CA THR A 194 5.25 -10.47 -18.07
C THR A 194 4.24 -9.57 -18.77
N GLY A 195 4.70 -8.43 -19.28
CA GLY A 195 3.83 -7.45 -19.93
C GLY A 195 3.01 -6.56 -18.99
N TRP A 196 3.03 -6.80 -17.67
CA TRP A 196 2.55 -5.84 -16.68
C TRP A 196 3.57 -4.72 -16.55
N SER A 197 3.28 -3.58 -17.14
CA SER A 197 4.27 -2.54 -17.39
C SER A 197 3.72 -1.14 -17.14
N LEU A 198 4.53 -0.17 -17.45
CA LEU A 198 4.17 1.26 -17.39
C LEU A 198 3.87 1.74 -18.79
N LYS A 199 2.84 2.57 -18.91
CA LYS A 199 2.54 3.28 -20.13
C LYS A 199 3.77 4.12 -20.52
N PRO A 200 4.23 4.05 -21.76
CA PRO A 200 5.34 4.86 -22.21
C PRO A 200 5.04 6.34 -21.98
N THR A 201 5.86 6.99 -21.19
CA THR A 201 5.80 8.46 -21.07
C THR A 201 6.30 9.08 -22.36
N ILE A 202 5.64 10.16 -22.82
CA ILE A 202 6.12 10.92 -23.99
C ILE A 202 7.48 11.52 -23.60
N PRO A 203 8.58 11.11 -24.26
CA PRO A 203 9.90 11.60 -23.88
C PRO A 203 10.00 13.12 -24.12
N ALA A 204 10.66 13.82 -23.22
CA ALA A 204 11.27 15.12 -23.43
C ALA A 204 10.37 16.35 -23.64
N ALA A 205 9.06 16.24 -23.80
CA ALA A 205 8.22 17.41 -24.07
C ALA A 205 7.90 18.24 -22.82
N GLN A 206 8.10 17.70 -21.61
CA GLN A 206 7.87 18.44 -20.38
C GLN A 206 8.93 18.11 -19.30
N PRO A 207 9.78 19.07 -18.97
CA PRO A 207 10.64 18.94 -17.81
C PRO A 207 9.80 18.90 -16.52
N TYR A 208 10.25 18.13 -15.54
CA TYR A 208 9.75 18.11 -14.16
C TYR A 208 8.43 17.38 -13.91
N GLY A 209 8.37 16.07 -14.20
CA GLY A 209 7.46 15.15 -13.50
C GLY A 209 5.97 15.48 -13.59
N ARG A 210 5.51 16.10 -14.67
CA ARG A 210 4.09 16.38 -14.90
C ARG A 210 3.30 15.18 -15.40
N PHE A 211 3.97 14.06 -15.68
CA PHE A 211 3.32 12.85 -16.13
C PHE A 211 3.13 11.91 -14.95
N ASP A 212 1.89 11.55 -14.68
CA ASP A 212 1.60 10.41 -13.85
C ASP A 212 2.03 9.17 -14.63
N TRP A 213 2.70 8.26 -13.94
CA TRP A 213 2.90 6.94 -14.47
C TRP A 213 1.60 6.17 -14.36
N GLU A 214 1.23 5.48 -15.43
CA GLU A 214 0.02 4.67 -15.50
C GLU A 214 0.41 3.21 -15.75
N PHE A 215 -0.36 2.31 -15.18
CA PHE A 215 -0.27 0.89 -15.52
C PHE A 215 -0.71 0.67 -16.97
N GLU A 216 0.04 -0.17 -17.69
CA GLU A 216 -0.33 -0.66 -19.01
C GLU A 216 -0.03 -2.15 -19.11
N PHE A 217 -1.04 -2.95 -19.42
CA PHE A 217 -0.79 -4.31 -19.85
C PHE A 217 -0.36 -4.32 -21.32
N ARG A 218 0.79 -4.92 -21.60
CA ARG A 218 1.36 -5.03 -22.94
C ARG A 218 1.30 -6.47 -23.45
N PRO A 219 0.27 -6.83 -24.23
CA PRO A 219 0.07 -8.19 -24.72
C PRO A 219 1.22 -8.69 -25.59
N ASP A 220 1.88 -7.78 -26.32
CA ASP A 220 3.04 -8.08 -27.17
C ASP A 220 4.27 -8.54 -26.37
N LEU A 221 4.33 -8.22 -25.09
CA LEU A 221 5.41 -8.60 -24.17
C LEU A 221 5.04 -9.77 -23.23
N HIS A 222 3.77 -10.17 -23.19
CA HIS A 222 3.29 -11.23 -22.28
C HIS A 222 3.66 -12.63 -22.77
N ASP A 223 4.01 -13.51 -21.82
CA ASP A 223 4.24 -14.94 -22.05
C ASP A 223 2.93 -15.73 -21.91
N TYR A 224 2.34 -16.10 -23.03
CA TYR A 224 1.12 -16.89 -23.10
C TYR A 224 1.38 -18.43 -23.02
N GLY A 225 2.60 -18.86 -22.76
CA GLY A 225 2.94 -20.27 -22.57
C GLY A 225 2.30 -20.87 -21.31
N GLU A 226 2.07 -22.18 -21.34
CA GLU A 226 1.63 -22.92 -20.16
C GLU A 226 2.60 -22.75 -18.99
N LYS A 227 2.06 -22.60 -17.79
CA LYS A 227 2.79 -22.44 -16.54
C LYS A 227 2.33 -23.47 -15.53
N VAL A 228 3.23 -23.85 -14.62
CA VAL A 228 2.89 -24.67 -13.45
C VAL A 228 3.22 -23.83 -12.21
N PHE A 229 2.21 -23.54 -11.41
CA PHE A 229 2.37 -22.69 -10.23
C PHE A 229 1.63 -23.31 -9.04
N LEU A 230 2.33 -23.58 -7.96
CA LEU A 230 1.82 -24.24 -6.74
C LEU A 230 1.06 -25.54 -7.01
N GLY A 231 1.47 -26.28 -8.06
CA GLY A 231 0.82 -27.52 -8.48
C GLY A 231 -0.31 -27.37 -9.50
N GLU A 232 -0.83 -26.17 -9.69
CA GLU A 232 -1.82 -25.85 -10.71
C GLU A 232 -1.15 -25.67 -12.09
N ARG A 233 -1.84 -26.05 -13.15
CA ARG A 233 -1.34 -25.97 -14.52
C ARG A 233 -2.30 -25.19 -15.39
N GLY A 234 -1.81 -24.17 -16.09
CA GLY A 234 -2.65 -23.34 -16.93
C GLY A 234 -1.88 -22.24 -17.66
N ASN A 235 -2.62 -21.48 -18.43
CA ASN A 235 -2.11 -20.31 -19.15
C ASN A 235 -2.35 -19.04 -18.32
N PHE A 236 -1.71 -18.98 -17.16
CA PHE A 236 -1.93 -17.99 -16.13
C PHE A 236 -1.37 -16.61 -16.49
N ASP A 237 -2.12 -15.55 -16.14
CA ASP A 237 -1.62 -14.17 -16.02
C ASP A 237 -1.38 -13.80 -14.54
N GLY A 238 -0.98 -12.54 -14.29
CA GLY A 238 -0.67 -12.09 -12.94
C GLY A 238 -1.86 -12.12 -11.99
N THR A 239 -3.09 -11.95 -12.47
CA THR A 239 -4.30 -12.04 -11.64
C THR A 239 -4.57 -13.48 -11.23
N ASP A 240 -4.40 -14.43 -12.16
CA ASP A 240 -4.57 -15.86 -11.89
C ASP A 240 -3.59 -16.33 -10.80
N ILE A 241 -2.34 -15.85 -10.83
CA ILE A 241 -1.33 -16.16 -9.79
C ILE A 241 -1.78 -15.69 -8.40
N ILE A 242 -2.45 -14.56 -8.31
CA ILE A 242 -2.96 -14.02 -7.03
C ILE A 242 -4.19 -14.84 -6.57
N ASP A 243 -4.92 -15.42 -7.49
CA ASP A 243 -6.13 -16.21 -7.21
C ASP A 243 -5.83 -17.65 -6.75
N ILE A 244 -4.66 -18.19 -7.12
CA ILE A 244 -4.17 -19.51 -6.68
C ILE A 244 -3.61 -19.43 -5.28
#